data_2520858f1513a8484dee3e90c3a6bf7f
#
_entry.id   2520858f1513a8484dee3e90c3a6bf7f
#
_cell.length_a   1.000
_cell.length_b   1.000
_cell.length_c   1.000
_cell.angle_alpha   90.00
_cell.angle_beta   90.00
_cell.angle_gamma   90.00
#
_symmetry.space_group_name_H-M   'P 1'
#
loop_
_entity.id
_entity.type
_entity.pdbx_description
1 polymer ?
#
loop_
_entity_poly.entity_id
_entity_poly.type
_entity_poly.pdbx_seq_one_letter_code
_entity_poly.pdbx_strand_id
1 'polypeptide(L)'
;MIPYEKQFMGEIVLVISGASGAAYGVRLAEILGEEARLVVTDSGRLTMAHECEGLTPEELVQRTGSILEDNDDIAAKSASGSAAIDAVVICPCSGSTIGKLASGIGDNLATRSAIVAMKERRKLIIVPREAPYATVHLENMAKLSNWGTIVIPASPGFYNLPKTMDDLIDFVVARILDHLDRENELTKRWTGDELR
;
A
#
# COMPACT_ATOMS: atom_id res chain seq x y z
N MET A 1 16.77 -27.97 -20.24
CA MET A 1 16.56 -26.59 -19.81
C MET A 1 15.07 -26.51 -19.50
N ILE A 2 14.71 -26.63 -18.22
CA ILE A 2 13.30 -26.55 -17.77
C ILE A 2 12.92 -25.08 -17.91
N PRO A 3 11.79 -24.73 -18.54
CA PRO A 3 11.34 -23.33 -18.61
C PRO A 3 11.15 -22.83 -17.18
N TYR A 4 11.66 -21.64 -16.90
CA TYR A 4 11.42 -20.91 -15.66
C TYR A 4 9.90 -20.75 -15.54
N GLU A 5 9.27 -21.65 -14.77
CA GLU A 5 7.87 -21.49 -14.42
C GLU A 5 7.75 -20.13 -13.74
N LYS A 6 6.93 -19.25 -14.30
CA LYS A 6 6.51 -18.00 -13.68
C LYS A 6 6.04 -18.38 -12.28
N GLN A 7 6.89 -18.17 -11.29
CA GLN A 7 6.57 -18.47 -9.89
C GLN A 7 5.27 -17.71 -9.63
N PHE A 8 4.20 -18.43 -9.33
CA PHE A 8 2.88 -17.87 -9.08
C PHE A 8 3.03 -16.93 -7.89
N MET A 9 3.26 -15.66 -8.18
CA MET A 9 3.29 -14.63 -7.16
C MET A 9 1.85 -14.43 -6.71
N GLY A 10 1.59 -14.51 -5.41
CA GLY A 10 0.25 -14.40 -4.88
C GLY A 10 -0.28 -12.98 -5.00
N GLU A 11 -1.58 -12.82 -4.81
CA GLU A 11 -2.27 -11.53 -4.89
C GLU A 11 -1.85 -10.62 -3.74
N ILE A 12 -1.84 -9.32 -4.02
CA ILE A 12 -1.57 -8.24 -3.07
C ILE A 12 -2.89 -7.51 -2.77
N VAL A 13 -3.26 -7.42 -1.51
CA VAL A 13 -4.36 -6.52 -1.12
C VAL A 13 -3.80 -5.11 -1.01
N LEU A 14 -4.28 -4.22 -1.87
CA LEU A 14 -3.93 -2.80 -1.84
C LEU A 14 -5.10 -1.99 -1.30
N VAL A 15 -4.89 -1.35 -0.16
CA VAL A 15 -5.87 -0.49 0.49
C VAL A 15 -5.52 0.98 0.26
N ILE A 16 -6.46 1.78 -0.23
CA ILE A 16 -6.36 3.24 -0.28
C ILE A 16 -7.26 3.81 0.82
N SER A 17 -6.66 4.43 1.85
CA SER A 17 -7.41 5.06 2.94
C SER A 17 -7.48 6.58 2.79
N GLY A 18 -8.19 7.26 3.69
CA GLY A 18 -8.51 8.69 3.59
C GLY A 18 -7.38 9.66 3.94
N ALA A 19 -6.12 9.25 3.92
CA ALA A 19 -4.99 10.19 4.03
C ALA A 19 -4.69 10.82 2.66
N SER A 20 -4.22 12.08 2.64
CA SER A 20 -3.68 12.69 1.40
C SER A 20 -2.47 11.89 0.91
N GLY A 21 -2.28 11.83 -0.40
CA GLY A 21 -1.29 10.98 -1.07
C GLY A 21 -1.92 9.78 -1.77
N ALA A 22 -3.20 9.88 -2.18
CA ALA A 22 -3.89 8.85 -2.97
C ALA A 22 -3.11 8.49 -4.24
N ALA A 23 -2.37 9.45 -4.81
CA ALA A 23 -1.52 9.23 -5.98
C ALA A 23 -0.49 8.11 -5.80
N TYR A 24 0.05 7.89 -4.59
CA TYR A 24 0.92 6.74 -4.31
C TYR A 24 0.19 5.41 -4.48
N GLY A 25 -1.04 5.31 -3.94
CA GLY A 25 -1.85 4.11 -4.06
C GLY A 25 -2.31 3.84 -5.49
N VAL A 26 -2.70 4.89 -6.21
CA VAL A 26 -3.07 4.81 -7.63
C VAL A 26 -1.89 4.30 -8.45
N ARG A 27 -0.71 4.91 -8.28
CA ARG A 27 0.50 4.50 -8.99
C ARG A 27 0.91 3.05 -8.67
N LEU A 28 0.79 2.64 -7.42
CA LEU A 28 1.05 1.25 -7.02
C LEU A 28 0.06 0.28 -7.68
N ALA A 29 -1.23 0.64 -7.76
CA ALA A 29 -2.24 -0.16 -8.45
C ALA A 29 -1.92 -0.32 -9.94
N GLU A 30 -1.46 0.75 -10.61
CA GLU A 30 -1.04 0.72 -12.02
C GLU A 30 0.10 -0.28 -12.27
N ILE A 31 1.05 -0.39 -11.34
CA ILE A 31 2.21 -1.27 -11.50
C ILE A 31 1.85 -2.72 -11.16
N LEU A 32 1.07 -2.95 -10.10
CA LEU A 32 0.67 -4.28 -9.69
C LEU A 32 -0.34 -4.91 -10.69
N GLY A 33 -1.16 -4.09 -11.33
CA GLY A 33 -2.12 -4.56 -12.33
C GLY A 33 -3.05 -5.65 -11.77
N GLU A 34 -3.14 -6.76 -12.47
CA GLU A 34 -3.99 -7.91 -12.11
C GLU A 34 -3.59 -8.60 -10.79
N GLU A 35 -2.37 -8.36 -10.26
CA GLU A 35 -1.95 -8.88 -8.96
C GLU A 35 -2.65 -8.18 -7.79
N ALA A 36 -3.23 -6.99 -8.02
CA ALA A 36 -3.84 -6.19 -6.98
C ALA A 36 -5.32 -6.53 -6.73
N ARG A 37 -5.67 -6.73 -5.47
CA ARG A 37 -7.05 -6.66 -4.97
C ARG A 37 -7.20 -5.30 -4.29
N LEU A 38 -7.95 -4.41 -4.93
CA LEU A 38 -8.10 -3.03 -4.49
C LEU A 38 -9.25 -2.89 -3.50
N VAL A 39 -8.97 -2.30 -2.34
CA VAL A 39 -9.96 -1.92 -1.34
C VAL A 39 -9.84 -0.42 -1.09
N VAL A 40 -10.90 0.33 -1.32
CA VAL A 40 -10.87 1.78 -1.12
C VAL A 40 -11.91 2.17 -0.07
N THR A 41 -11.45 2.79 1.02
CA THR A 41 -12.38 3.27 2.06
C THR A 41 -13.19 4.46 1.56
N ASP A 42 -14.34 4.78 2.17
CA ASP A 42 -15.14 5.94 1.79
C ASP A 42 -14.34 7.24 1.77
N SER A 43 -13.53 7.47 2.83
CA SER A 43 -12.63 8.62 2.87
C SER A 43 -11.54 8.52 1.81
N GLY A 44 -11.09 7.32 1.46
CA GLY A 44 -10.14 7.07 0.37
C GLY A 44 -10.71 7.42 -1.00
N ARG A 45 -11.98 7.09 -1.26
CA ARG A 45 -12.69 7.48 -2.48
C ARG A 45 -12.74 9.00 -2.65
N LEU A 46 -13.08 9.72 -1.57
CA LEU A 46 -13.12 11.19 -1.57
C LEU A 46 -11.75 11.79 -1.83
N THR A 47 -10.71 11.30 -1.15
CA THR A 47 -9.34 11.80 -1.32
C THR A 47 -8.82 11.51 -2.72
N MET A 48 -9.05 10.30 -3.24
CA MET A 48 -8.62 9.90 -4.58
C MET A 48 -9.31 10.75 -5.67
N ALA A 49 -10.63 10.96 -5.57
CA ALA A 49 -11.34 11.83 -6.50
C ALA A 49 -10.82 13.27 -6.48
N HIS A 50 -10.46 13.77 -5.30
CA HIS A 50 -9.95 15.14 -5.16
C HIS A 50 -8.51 15.30 -5.68
N GLU A 51 -7.63 14.34 -5.40
CA GLU A 51 -6.20 14.43 -5.71
C GLU A 51 -5.83 13.88 -7.10
N CYS A 52 -6.68 13.02 -7.69
CA CYS A 52 -6.42 12.33 -8.95
C CYS A 52 -7.48 12.65 -10.01
N GLU A 53 -7.78 13.92 -10.22
CA GLU A 53 -8.63 14.45 -11.32
C GLU A 53 -10.02 13.77 -11.43
N GLY A 54 -10.66 13.46 -10.31
CA GLY A 54 -11.97 12.82 -10.28
C GLY A 54 -11.94 11.30 -10.47
N LEU A 55 -10.76 10.67 -10.48
CA LEU A 55 -10.62 9.23 -10.66
C LEU A 55 -11.43 8.44 -9.62
N THR A 56 -12.21 7.49 -10.10
CA THR A 56 -12.98 6.55 -9.26
C THR A 56 -12.26 5.19 -9.13
N PRO A 57 -12.50 4.41 -8.07
CA PRO A 57 -11.95 3.06 -7.95
C PRO A 57 -12.36 2.15 -9.11
N GLU A 58 -13.57 2.31 -9.61
CA GLU A 58 -14.13 1.55 -10.74
C GLU A 58 -13.36 1.83 -12.03
N GLU A 59 -13.02 3.10 -12.30
CA GLU A 59 -12.19 3.48 -13.44
C GLU A 59 -10.74 3.01 -13.27
N LEU A 60 -10.21 3.07 -12.04
CA LEU A 60 -8.86 2.59 -11.77
C LEU A 60 -8.73 1.09 -12.06
N VAL A 61 -9.67 0.24 -11.60
CA VAL A 61 -9.62 -1.19 -11.88
C VAL A 61 -9.82 -1.52 -13.37
N GLN A 62 -10.62 -0.72 -14.10
CA GLN A 62 -10.74 -0.87 -15.56
C GLN A 62 -9.41 -0.59 -16.28
N ARG A 63 -8.61 0.36 -15.79
CA ARG A 63 -7.29 0.70 -16.37
C ARG A 63 -6.22 -0.33 -16.02
N THR A 64 -6.28 -0.88 -14.83
CA THR A 64 -5.19 -1.72 -14.27
C THR A 64 -5.44 -3.22 -14.40
N GLY A 65 -6.69 -3.65 -14.57
CA GLY A 65 -7.07 -5.06 -14.51
C GLY A 65 -7.15 -5.62 -13.09
N SER A 66 -6.95 -4.78 -12.05
CA SER A 66 -7.06 -5.19 -10.65
C SER A 66 -8.51 -5.55 -10.29
N ILE A 67 -8.69 -6.21 -9.16
CA ILE A 67 -10.02 -6.63 -8.68
C ILE A 67 -10.46 -5.68 -7.57
N LEU A 68 -11.60 -4.99 -7.76
CA LEU A 68 -12.19 -4.17 -6.71
C LEU A 68 -12.97 -5.04 -5.72
N GLU A 69 -12.68 -4.91 -4.43
CA GLU A 69 -13.46 -5.48 -3.34
C GLU A 69 -14.10 -4.35 -2.52
N ASP A 70 -15.37 -4.55 -2.16
CA ASP A 70 -16.12 -3.60 -1.34
C ASP A 70 -15.55 -3.58 0.08
N ASN A 71 -15.27 -2.37 0.59
CA ASN A 71 -14.73 -2.19 1.93
C ASN A 71 -15.68 -2.66 3.06
N ASP A 72 -16.98 -2.76 2.77
CA ASP A 72 -17.99 -3.25 3.74
C ASP A 72 -18.19 -4.78 3.65
N ASP A 73 -17.66 -5.44 2.60
CA ASP A 73 -17.75 -6.89 2.46
C ASP A 73 -16.67 -7.63 3.27
N ILE A 74 -16.95 -7.91 4.52
CA ILE A 74 -16.07 -8.70 5.39
C ILE A 74 -16.02 -10.20 5.02
N ALA A 75 -16.81 -10.66 4.05
CA ALA A 75 -16.77 -12.02 3.50
C ALA A 75 -15.92 -12.12 2.23
N ALA A 76 -15.42 -11.00 1.71
CA ALA A 76 -14.54 -10.97 0.55
C ALA A 76 -13.27 -11.83 0.74
N LYS A 77 -12.62 -12.20 -0.37
CA LYS A 77 -11.41 -13.05 -0.36
C LYS A 77 -10.32 -12.48 0.54
N SER A 78 -10.12 -11.16 0.51
CA SER A 78 -9.10 -10.46 1.31
C SER A 78 -9.32 -10.55 2.83
N ALA A 79 -10.54 -10.89 3.28
CA ALA A 79 -10.84 -11.09 4.71
C ALA A 79 -10.45 -12.48 5.24
N SER A 80 -10.05 -13.40 4.37
CA SER A 80 -9.83 -14.82 4.75
C SER A 80 -8.35 -15.13 4.99
N GLY A 81 -8.05 -15.75 6.13
CA GLY A 81 -6.71 -16.25 6.44
C GLY A 81 -6.25 -17.42 5.56
N SER A 82 -7.20 -18.21 4.99
CA SER A 82 -6.89 -19.32 4.09
C SER A 82 -6.75 -18.91 2.62
N ALA A 83 -7.02 -17.64 2.28
CA ALA A 83 -6.85 -17.15 0.92
C ALA A 83 -5.36 -17.03 0.55
N ALA A 84 -5.04 -17.24 -0.72
CA ALA A 84 -3.68 -17.08 -1.26
C ALA A 84 -3.36 -15.59 -1.47
N ILE A 85 -3.24 -14.85 -0.37
CA ILE A 85 -2.80 -13.44 -0.33
C ILE A 85 -1.37 -13.43 0.21
N ASP A 86 -0.45 -12.81 -0.51
CA ASP A 86 0.96 -12.74 -0.12
C ASP A 86 1.22 -11.57 0.85
N ALA A 87 0.61 -10.43 0.59
CA ALA A 87 0.83 -9.23 1.38
C ALA A 87 -0.40 -8.32 1.39
N VAL A 88 -0.43 -7.43 2.37
CA VAL A 88 -1.37 -6.31 2.45
C VAL A 88 -0.58 -5.01 2.50
N VAL A 89 -0.95 -4.06 1.65
CA VAL A 89 -0.37 -2.72 1.59
C VAL A 89 -1.47 -1.69 1.84
N ILE A 90 -1.28 -0.80 2.79
CA ILE A 90 -2.19 0.35 3.01
C ILE A 90 -1.47 1.61 2.59
N CYS A 91 -1.80 2.13 1.43
CA CYS A 91 -1.13 3.25 0.77
C CYS A 91 -2.12 4.22 0.11
N PRO A 92 -2.31 5.43 0.64
CA PRO A 92 -1.78 5.93 1.90
C PRO A 92 -2.51 5.35 3.12
N CYS A 93 -1.88 5.43 4.30
CA CYS A 93 -2.45 4.97 5.56
C CYS A 93 -2.75 6.15 6.50
N SER A 94 -4.04 6.33 6.85
CA SER A 94 -4.46 7.40 7.75
C SER A 94 -4.15 7.09 9.21
N GLY A 95 -4.00 8.13 10.04
CA GLY A 95 -3.79 7.99 11.48
C GLY A 95 -4.91 7.20 12.17
N SER A 96 -6.16 7.34 11.71
CA SER A 96 -7.30 6.55 12.22
C SER A 96 -7.14 5.05 11.89
N THR A 97 -6.70 4.72 10.68
CA THR A 97 -6.42 3.33 10.29
C THR A 97 -5.29 2.76 11.14
N ILE A 98 -4.18 3.49 11.32
CA ILE A 98 -3.07 3.10 12.21
C ILE A 98 -3.58 2.81 13.62
N GLY A 99 -4.43 3.69 14.17
CA GLY A 99 -5.02 3.52 15.50
C GLY A 99 -5.87 2.24 15.63
N LYS A 100 -6.72 1.97 14.62
CA LYS A 100 -7.52 0.73 14.56
C LYS A 100 -6.62 -0.52 14.54
N LEU A 101 -5.60 -0.55 13.68
CA LEU A 101 -4.69 -1.68 13.58
C LEU A 101 -3.93 -1.93 14.91
N ALA A 102 -3.40 -0.87 15.53
CA ALA A 102 -2.69 -0.95 16.79
C ALA A 102 -3.59 -1.40 17.97
N SER A 103 -4.92 -1.29 17.81
CA SER A 103 -5.93 -1.75 18.76
C SER A 103 -6.54 -3.10 18.37
N GLY A 104 -6.12 -3.72 17.28
CA GLY A 104 -6.65 -4.99 16.79
C GLY A 104 -8.07 -4.90 16.22
N ILE A 105 -8.52 -3.71 15.80
CA ILE A 105 -9.86 -3.47 15.27
C ILE A 105 -9.89 -3.74 13.76
N GLY A 106 -10.66 -4.76 13.36
CA GLY A 106 -10.90 -5.15 11.97
C GLY A 106 -12.39 -5.06 11.63
N ASP A 107 -12.94 -3.83 11.61
CA ASP A 107 -14.37 -3.53 11.50
C ASP A 107 -14.83 -3.31 10.04
N ASN A 108 -13.92 -3.31 9.09
CA ASN A 108 -14.17 -3.24 7.66
C ASN A 108 -13.11 -4.06 6.91
N LEU A 109 -13.26 -4.24 5.59
CA LEU A 109 -12.35 -5.08 4.82
C LEU A 109 -10.90 -4.56 4.84
N ALA A 110 -10.70 -3.25 4.77
CA ALA A 110 -9.38 -2.62 4.82
C ALA A 110 -8.61 -2.97 6.10
N THR A 111 -9.24 -2.84 7.26
CA THR A 111 -8.61 -3.17 8.55
C THR A 111 -8.61 -4.68 8.80
N ARG A 112 -9.64 -5.40 8.37
CA ARG A 112 -9.73 -6.85 8.51
C ARG A 112 -8.62 -7.56 7.75
N SER A 113 -8.36 -7.19 6.49
CA SER A 113 -7.27 -7.79 5.70
C SER A 113 -5.90 -7.59 6.35
N ALA A 114 -5.65 -6.41 6.92
CA ALA A 114 -4.42 -6.13 7.65
C ALA A 114 -4.28 -6.96 8.93
N ILE A 115 -5.36 -7.10 9.73
CA ILE A 115 -5.36 -7.97 10.92
C ILE A 115 -5.12 -9.43 10.51
N VAL A 116 -5.71 -9.86 9.39
CA VAL A 116 -5.48 -11.21 8.85
C VAL A 116 -4.01 -11.37 8.45
N ALA A 117 -3.41 -10.41 7.76
CA ALA A 117 -1.99 -10.46 7.41
C ALA A 117 -1.11 -10.60 8.67
N MET A 118 -1.38 -9.83 9.72
CA MET A 118 -0.63 -9.92 10.98
C MET A 118 -0.76 -11.30 11.65
N LYS A 119 -1.98 -11.86 11.75
CA LYS A 119 -2.18 -13.16 12.41
C LYS A 119 -1.59 -14.34 11.62
N GLU A 120 -1.60 -14.24 10.28
CA GLU A 120 -1.02 -15.26 9.39
C GLU A 120 0.49 -15.05 9.13
N ARG A 121 1.10 -14.04 9.76
CA ARG A 121 2.53 -13.69 9.59
C ARG A 121 2.90 -13.35 8.16
N ARG A 122 1.95 -12.80 7.39
CA ARG A 122 2.17 -12.26 6.04
C ARG A 122 2.71 -10.84 6.13
N LYS A 123 3.31 -10.37 5.05
CA LYS A 123 3.78 -8.98 4.96
C LYS A 123 2.62 -8.01 5.11
N LEU A 124 2.74 -7.08 6.05
CA LEU A 124 1.88 -5.89 6.16
C LEU A 124 2.76 -4.67 6.01
N ILE A 125 2.46 -3.84 5.01
CA ILE A 125 3.13 -2.57 4.75
C ILE A 125 2.11 -1.46 4.95
N ILE A 126 2.45 -0.48 5.78
CA ILE A 126 1.65 0.74 5.89
C ILE A 126 2.47 1.94 5.43
N VAL A 127 1.80 2.85 4.70
CA VAL A 127 2.41 4.08 4.18
C VAL A 127 1.75 5.29 4.85
N PRO A 128 2.14 5.63 6.09
CA PRO A 128 1.52 6.72 6.84
C PRO A 128 1.79 8.07 6.18
N ARG A 129 0.75 8.92 6.13
CA ARG A 129 0.88 10.32 5.73
C ARG A 129 0.09 11.21 6.70
N GLU A 130 0.81 12.00 7.45
CA GLU A 130 0.30 12.99 8.38
C GLU A 130 1.35 14.10 8.58
N ALA A 131 0.91 15.32 8.86
CA ALA A 131 1.80 16.44 9.15
C ALA A 131 1.09 17.50 10.03
N PRO A 132 1.51 17.68 11.31
CA PRO A 132 2.47 16.87 12.08
C PRO A 132 1.87 15.55 12.57
N TYR A 133 2.71 14.60 12.97
CA TYR A 133 2.25 13.41 13.70
C TYR A 133 1.91 13.77 15.15
N ALA A 134 0.73 13.33 15.63
CA ALA A 134 0.44 13.32 17.06
C ALA A 134 1.23 12.19 17.75
N THR A 135 1.52 12.35 19.04
CA THR A 135 2.24 11.33 19.85
C THR A 135 1.60 9.95 19.71
N VAL A 136 0.27 9.86 19.77
CA VAL A 136 -0.47 8.60 19.61
C VAL A 136 -0.20 7.92 18.26
N HIS A 137 0.01 8.68 17.18
CA HIS A 137 0.34 8.09 15.88
C HIS A 137 1.74 7.46 15.91
N LEU A 138 2.71 8.15 16.52
CA LEU A 138 4.09 7.66 16.66
C LEU A 138 4.15 6.40 17.54
N GLU A 139 3.45 6.39 18.66
CA GLU A 139 3.35 5.23 19.56
C GLU A 139 2.70 4.03 18.86
N ASN A 140 1.60 4.26 18.13
CA ASN A 140 0.92 3.21 17.37
C ASN A 140 1.79 2.65 16.24
N MET A 141 2.52 3.50 15.51
CA MET A 141 3.46 3.04 14.49
C MET A 141 4.61 2.22 15.10
N ALA A 142 5.17 2.66 16.24
CA ALA A 142 6.18 1.90 16.96
C ALA A 142 5.65 0.52 17.40
N LYS A 143 4.42 0.47 17.94
CA LYS A 143 3.76 -0.77 18.33
C LYS A 143 3.57 -1.73 17.15
N LEU A 144 3.05 -1.24 16.02
CA LEU A 144 2.86 -2.03 14.80
C LEU A 144 4.20 -2.53 14.24
N SER A 145 5.23 -1.68 14.23
CA SER A 145 6.58 -2.04 13.79
C SER A 145 7.17 -3.16 14.66
N ASN A 146 6.99 -3.11 15.98
CA ASN A 146 7.39 -4.19 16.90
C ASN A 146 6.66 -5.52 16.62
N TRP A 147 5.48 -5.48 16.01
CA TRP A 147 4.73 -6.67 15.61
C TRP A 147 5.09 -7.17 14.20
N GLY A 148 6.07 -6.51 13.54
CA GLY A 148 6.57 -6.90 12.22
C GLY A 148 5.92 -6.17 11.04
N THR A 149 5.07 -5.16 11.30
CA THR A 149 4.56 -4.29 10.22
C THR A 149 5.67 -3.41 9.68
N ILE A 150 5.80 -3.35 8.36
CA ILE A 150 6.73 -2.46 7.67
C ILE A 150 6.08 -1.08 7.59
N VAL A 151 6.72 -0.08 8.17
CA VAL A 151 6.25 1.32 8.17
C VAL A 151 7.11 2.12 7.20
N ILE A 152 6.56 2.48 6.05
CA ILE A 152 7.22 3.30 5.02
C ILE A 152 6.56 4.68 5.05
N PRO A 153 7.24 5.74 5.53
CA PRO A 153 6.64 7.07 5.48
C PRO A 153 6.44 7.52 4.03
N ALA A 154 5.33 8.23 3.76
CA ALA A 154 5.08 8.89 2.47
C ALA A 154 6.02 10.12 2.34
N SER A 155 7.32 9.89 2.39
CA SER A 155 8.38 10.90 2.43
C SER A 155 9.45 10.55 1.39
N PRO A 156 9.33 11.05 0.16
CA PRO A 156 10.28 10.76 -0.91
C PRO A 156 11.67 11.34 -0.61
N GLY A 157 12.72 10.63 -1.05
CA GLY A 157 14.09 11.11 -1.00
C GLY A 157 14.42 12.03 -2.18
N PHE A 158 15.36 12.95 -1.99
CA PHE A 158 15.77 13.93 -3.00
C PHE A 158 17.13 13.63 -3.62
N TYR A 159 17.84 12.60 -3.17
CA TYR A 159 19.20 12.29 -3.65
C TYR A 159 19.24 11.84 -5.11
N ASN A 160 18.12 11.39 -5.69
CA ASN A 160 17.99 11.06 -7.12
C ASN A 160 17.69 12.28 -7.99
N LEU A 161 17.71 13.51 -7.40
CA LEU A 161 17.43 14.78 -8.08
C LEU A 161 16.10 14.76 -8.86
N PRO A 162 14.96 14.51 -8.19
CA PRO A 162 13.65 14.44 -8.83
C PRO A 162 13.32 15.75 -9.55
N LYS A 163 12.72 15.67 -10.74
CA LYS A 163 12.36 16.82 -11.58
C LYS A 163 10.85 17.01 -11.68
N THR A 164 10.11 15.94 -11.45
CA THR A 164 8.65 15.91 -11.58
C THR A 164 8.00 15.42 -10.29
N MET A 165 6.69 15.59 -10.17
CA MET A 165 5.92 14.99 -9.08
C MET A 165 5.94 13.46 -9.18
N ASP A 166 5.90 12.93 -10.40
CA ASP A 166 5.94 11.47 -10.64
C ASP A 166 7.23 10.84 -10.14
N ASP A 167 8.37 11.51 -10.28
CA ASP A 167 9.64 11.04 -9.70
C ASP A 167 9.58 10.88 -8.18
N LEU A 168 8.83 11.77 -7.48
CA LEU A 168 8.63 11.70 -6.03
C LEU A 168 7.66 10.57 -5.66
N ILE A 169 6.62 10.37 -6.46
CA ILE A 169 5.66 9.28 -6.28
C ILE A 169 6.37 7.95 -6.50
N ASP A 170 7.08 7.81 -7.61
CA ASP A 170 7.80 6.60 -7.98
C ASP A 170 8.87 6.23 -6.95
N PHE A 171 9.49 7.19 -6.26
CA PHE A 171 10.43 6.91 -5.18
C PHE A 171 9.79 6.10 -4.05
N VAL A 172 8.60 6.52 -3.58
CA VAL A 172 7.90 5.82 -2.50
C VAL A 172 7.37 4.47 -2.98
N VAL A 173 6.80 4.42 -4.19
CA VAL A 173 6.26 3.20 -4.79
C VAL A 173 7.36 2.16 -5.02
N ALA A 174 8.56 2.57 -5.50
CA ALA A 174 9.70 1.68 -5.63
C ALA A 174 10.08 1.02 -4.30
N ARG A 175 10.08 1.77 -3.19
CA ARG A 175 10.37 1.21 -1.86
C ARG A 175 9.31 0.21 -1.41
N ILE A 176 8.03 0.42 -1.74
CA ILE A 176 6.97 -0.56 -1.45
C ILE A 176 7.21 -1.84 -2.25
N LEU A 177 7.50 -1.71 -3.57
CA LEU A 177 7.76 -2.85 -4.45
C LEU A 177 8.99 -3.66 -4.00
N ASP A 178 10.06 -2.99 -3.54
CA ASP A 178 11.23 -3.67 -2.98
C ASP A 178 10.85 -4.57 -1.80
N HIS A 179 9.99 -4.10 -0.91
CA HIS A 179 9.52 -4.88 0.24
C HIS A 179 8.49 -5.97 -0.14
N LEU A 180 7.87 -5.85 -1.31
CA LEU A 180 7.01 -6.88 -1.88
C LEU A 180 7.77 -7.93 -2.69
N ASP A 181 9.10 -7.81 -2.80
CA ASP A 181 9.98 -8.63 -3.67
C ASP A 181 9.55 -8.54 -5.14
N ARG A 182 9.10 -7.34 -5.58
CA ARG A 182 8.76 -7.04 -6.97
C ARG A 182 9.88 -6.24 -7.62
N GLU A 183 10.47 -6.78 -8.69
CA GLU A 183 11.47 -6.07 -9.48
C GLU A 183 10.86 -4.80 -10.07
N ASN A 184 11.60 -3.70 -10.01
CA ASN A 184 11.17 -2.43 -10.58
C ASN A 184 12.39 -1.57 -10.97
N GLU A 185 12.16 -0.69 -11.93
CA GLU A 185 13.14 0.28 -12.44
C GLU A 185 12.63 1.73 -12.27
N LEU A 186 11.69 1.96 -11.35
CA LEU A 186 11.06 3.28 -11.13
C LEU A 186 12.05 4.34 -10.67
N THR A 187 13.08 3.93 -9.94
CA THR A 187 14.10 4.84 -9.46
C THR A 187 15.49 4.26 -9.67
N LYS A 188 16.47 5.15 -9.87
CA LYS A 188 17.88 4.75 -9.93
C LYS A 188 18.29 4.13 -8.58
N ARG A 189 18.89 2.94 -8.64
CA ARG A 189 19.45 2.29 -7.45
C ARG A 189 20.69 3.02 -6.97
N TRP A 190 20.81 3.23 -5.67
CA TRP A 190 21.99 3.80 -5.05
C TRP A 190 23.17 2.84 -5.14
N THR A 191 24.25 3.24 -5.80
CA THR A 191 25.46 2.44 -5.99
C THR A 191 26.62 2.87 -5.08
N GLY A 192 26.50 4.04 -4.45
CA GLY A 192 27.53 4.64 -3.62
C GLY A 192 28.52 5.52 -4.38
N ASP A 193 28.40 5.64 -5.70
CA ASP A 193 29.29 6.43 -6.55
C ASP A 193 28.75 7.83 -6.86
N GLU A 194 27.50 8.11 -6.55
CA GLU A 194 26.78 9.33 -6.90
C GLU A 194 27.30 10.61 -6.21
N LEU A 195 28.07 10.46 -5.13
CA LEU A 195 28.65 11.57 -4.35
C LEU A 195 30.18 11.68 -4.47
N ARG A 196 30.79 10.94 -5.40
CA ARG A 196 32.23 10.93 -5.61
C ARG A 196 32.64 11.70 -6.84
#